data_8a99df4ba374a835a59c4cef227afbdb
#
_entry.id   8a99df4ba374a835a59c4cef227afbdb
#
_cell.length_a   1.000
_cell.length_b   1.000
_cell.length_c   1.000
_cell.angle_alpha   90.00
_cell.angle_beta   90.00
_cell.angle_gamma   90.00
#
_symmetry.space_group_name_H-M   'P 1'
#
loop_
_entity.id
_entity.type
_entity.pdbx_description
1 polymer ?
#
loop_
_entity_poly.entity_id
_entity_poly.type
_entity_poly.pdbx_seq_one_letter_code
_entity_poly.pdbx_strand_id
1 'polypeptide(L)'
;MTHRLITIYALVLTLLLTGCGEPPAAASSPDDPEGETAMETEFTADPPIQAVIDDPAFGDYGRLLFPADDGYWSGRTLGDLRLAFYSHIDPDETLDIVNTLKARAQSGETVFYDIYTAEEKAADPDKEDTGLFFFRGEPDARFAVCNAGGAFAYVGAMHDSFPHALELSRHGYNAFALIYRPGAQTACEDLARAIIFIFDHAGELGVDTSCYSLWGGSAGARMAAWLGSYGTAAFGGDDLPRPGAVIMQYTGLNEYSPEDPPTFVCVGDADGIA
;
A
#
# COMPACT_ATOMS: atom_id res chain seq x y z
N MET A 1 -51.35 -10.65 21.97
CA MET A 1 -51.44 -11.87 22.76
C MET A 1 -50.14 -12.65 22.51
N THR A 2 -49.22 -12.91 23.33
CA THR A 2 -49.06 -12.89 24.78
C THR A 2 -47.57 -12.75 25.12
N HIS A 3 -47.29 -11.94 26.11
CA HIS A 3 -46.04 -11.82 26.85
C HIS A 3 -45.58 -13.11 27.54
N ARG A 4 -44.28 -13.22 27.79
CA ARG A 4 -43.65 -13.64 29.08
C ARG A 4 -42.11 -13.72 28.86
N LEU A 5 -41.35 -13.03 29.59
CA LEU A 5 -40.95 -12.75 30.96
C LEU A 5 -39.57 -13.37 31.29
N ILE A 6 -38.68 -12.50 31.52
CA ILE A 6 -37.49 -12.37 32.38
C ILE A 6 -37.32 -13.45 33.43
N THR A 7 -36.10 -13.93 33.67
CA THR A 7 -35.63 -14.25 35.01
C THR A 7 -34.12 -14.04 35.17
N ILE A 8 -33.77 -13.11 36.06
CA ILE A 8 -32.48 -12.76 36.62
C ILE A 8 -32.16 -13.79 37.72
N TYR A 9 -30.89 -14.23 37.82
CA TYR A 9 -30.36 -14.76 39.08
C TYR A 9 -29.02 -14.09 39.40
N ALA A 10 -29.10 -13.20 40.37
CA ALA A 10 -27.98 -12.76 41.19
C ALA A 10 -27.83 -13.72 42.36
N LEU A 11 -26.62 -14.14 42.70
CA LEU A 11 -26.34 -14.74 44.01
C LEU A 11 -25.07 -14.08 44.57
N VAL A 12 -25.33 -13.35 45.62
CA VAL A 12 -24.38 -12.78 46.60
C VAL A 12 -24.04 -13.86 47.62
N LEU A 13 -22.78 -14.03 47.97
CA LEU A 13 -22.44 -14.57 49.27
C LEU A 13 -21.20 -13.92 49.86
N THR A 14 -21.38 -13.40 51.03
CA THR A 14 -20.51 -12.58 51.86
C THR A 14 -19.80 -13.41 52.94
N LEU A 15 -18.61 -12.96 53.33
CA LEU A 15 -17.93 -12.99 54.64
C LEU A 15 -17.44 -14.34 55.24
N LEU A 16 -16.16 -14.33 55.61
CA LEU A 16 -15.75 -14.22 57.02
C LEU A 16 -14.24 -13.91 57.19
N LEU A 17 -13.96 -12.90 57.98
CA LEU A 17 -12.67 -12.46 58.53
C LEU A 17 -12.18 -13.43 59.59
N THR A 18 -10.87 -13.69 59.72
CA THR A 18 -10.03 -13.48 60.90
C THR A 18 -8.63 -14.08 60.73
N GLY A 19 -7.62 -13.37 61.16
CA GLY A 19 -6.29 -13.94 61.45
C GLY A 19 -5.14 -12.98 61.14
N CYS A 20 -4.76 -12.16 62.15
CA CYS A 20 -3.49 -11.41 62.17
C CYS A 20 -2.28 -12.35 62.24
N GLY A 21 -1.26 -12.06 61.43
CA GLY A 21 0.06 -12.66 61.52
C GLY A 21 1.01 -11.91 60.57
N GLU A 22 1.90 -11.08 61.12
CA GLU A 22 2.98 -10.47 60.36
C GLU A 22 3.95 -11.56 59.87
N PRO A 23 4.29 -11.54 58.55
CA PRO A 23 5.41 -12.34 58.05
C PRO A 23 6.72 -11.54 58.07
N PRO A 24 7.86 -12.22 58.20
CA PRO A 24 9.15 -11.61 58.20
C PRO A 24 9.58 -11.05 56.83
N ALA A 25 10.41 -10.02 56.84
CA ALA A 25 11.01 -9.38 55.69
C ALA A 25 11.65 -10.40 54.73
N ALA A 26 11.15 -10.49 53.54
CA ALA A 26 11.73 -11.24 52.45
C ALA A 26 12.78 -10.38 51.76
N ALA A 27 13.91 -11.01 51.49
CA ALA A 27 15.06 -10.46 50.77
C ALA A 27 14.66 -10.02 49.37
N SER A 28 15.17 -8.86 48.93
CA SER A 28 15.12 -8.35 47.58
C SER A 28 15.78 -9.32 46.61
N SER A 29 15.00 -9.89 45.71
CA SER A 29 15.53 -10.50 44.47
C SER A 29 16.01 -9.41 43.50
N PRO A 30 17.09 -9.65 42.74
CA PRO A 30 17.56 -8.68 41.77
C PRO A 30 16.47 -8.53 40.66
N ASP A 31 16.21 -7.27 40.31
CA ASP A 31 15.40 -6.86 39.19
C ASP A 31 15.89 -7.57 37.90
N ASP A 32 15.07 -8.47 37.39
CA ASP A 32 15.12 -8.80 35.96
C ASP A 32 14.70 -7.54 35.22
N PRO A 33 15.46 -7.06 34.25
CA PRO A 33 14.99 -6.02 33.38
C PRO A 33 13.88 -6.66 32.55
N GLU A 34 12.60 -6.36 32.87
CA GLU A 34 11.50 -6.53 31.94
C GLU A 34 11.94 -5.86 30.64
N GLY A 35 12.06 -6.67 29.59
CA GLY A 35 12.31 -6.16 28.27
C GLY A 35 11.15 -5.24 27.89
N GLU A 36 11.34 -3.94 28.09
CA GLU A 36 10.62 -2.94 27.33
C GLU A 36 10.88 -3.28 25.86
N THR A 37 9.90 -3.91 25.21
CA THR A 37 9.79 -3.85 23.77
C THR A 37 9.66 -2.37 23.46
N ALA A 38 10.80 -1.76 23.10
CA ALA A 38 10.82 -0.40 22.61
C ALA A 38 9.80 -0.37 21.46
N MET A 39 8.67 0.29 21.65
CA MET A 39 7.83 0.71 20.54
C MET A 39 8.72 1.60 19.70
N GLU A 40 9.19 1.07 18.56
CA GLU A 40 10.00 1.85 17.65
C GLU A 40 9.19 3.08 17.25
N THR A 41 9.75 4.23 17.51
CA THR A 41 9.11 5.53 17.36
C THR A 41 8.70 5.75 15.91
N GLU A 42 7.51 6.33 15.72
CA GLU A 42 7.06 6.82 14.41
C GLU A 42 8.08 7.78 13.81
N PHE A 43 8.17 7.80 12.50
CA PHE A 43 8.96 8.80 11.80
C PHE A 43 8.33 10.18 11.97
N THR A 44 9.19 11.18 12.10
CA THR A 44 8.84 12.61 12.03
C THR A 44 9.30 13.20 10.69
N ALA A 45 9.18 14.51 10.50
CA ALA A 45 9.63 15.17 9.28
C ALA A 45 11.17 15.28 9.16
N ASP A 46 11.89 15.16 10.27
CA ASP A 46 13.33 15.46 10.36
C ASP A 46 14.28 14.33 9.90
N PRO A 47 13.94 13.03 10.01
CA PRO A 47 14.85 11.96 9.63
C PRO A 47 15.26 12.07 8.16
N PRO A 48 16.51 11.73 7.84
CA PRO A 48 16.94 11.56 6.47
C PRO A 48 16.11 10.48 5.77
N ILE A 49 15.79 10.67 4.49
CA ILE A 49 15.07 9.68 3.68
C ILE A 49 15.77 8.31 3.73
N GLN A 50 17.12 8.32 3.75
CA GLN A 50 17.89 7.09 3.86
C GLN A 50 17.61 6.31 5.16
N ALA A 51 17.33 7.00 6.27
CA ALA A 51 16.98 6.33 7.51
C ALA A 51 15.62 5.62 7.46
N VAL A 52 14.72 6.08 6.59
CA VAL A 52 13.44 5.39 6.31
C VAL A 52 13.69 4.18 5.42
N ILE A 53 14.50 4.34 4.38
CA ILE A 53 14.87 3.24 3.46
C ILE A 53 15.54 2.09 4.21
N ASP A 54 16.44 2.42 5.16
CA ASP A 54 17.22 1.46 5.91
C ASP A 54 16.50 0.93 7.18
N ASP A 55 15.26 1.36 7.42
CA ASP A 55 14.52 0.91 8.61
C ASP A 55 14.24 -0.61 8.53
N PRO A 56 14.59 -1.37 9.60
CA PRO A 56 14.41 -2.82 9.62
C PRO A 56 12.99 -3.30 9.33
N ALA A 57 11.97 -2.48 9.59
CA ALA A 57 10.57 -2.82 9.28
C ALA A 57 10.33 -3.02 7.78
N PHE A 58 11.13 -2.39 6.92
CA PHE A 58 10.98 -2.45 5.48
C PHE A 58 11.94 -3.46 4.80
N GLY A 59 12.94 -3.98 5.52
CA GLY A 59 13.86 -4.96 4.94
C GLY A 59 14.43 -4.50 3.59
N ASP A 60 14.53 -5.41 2.63
CA ASP A 60 15.15 -5.13 1.32
C ASP A 60 14.28 -4.26 0.40
N TYR A 61 12.99 -4.11 0.70
CA TYR A 61 12.06 -3.31 -0.12
C TYR A 61 11.96 -1.83 0.30
N GLY A 62 12.63 -1.41 1.38
CA GLY A 62 12.60 -0.01 1.84
C GLY A 62 13.02 0.99 0.76
N ARG A 63 13.96 0.63 -0.12
CA ARG A 63 14.37 1.44 -1.27
C ARG A 63 13.23 1.71 -2.26
N LEU A 64 12.24 0.82 -2.34
CA LEU A 64 11.10 0.94 -3.25
C LEU A 64 9.98 1.85 -2.72
N LEU A 65 10.09 2.34 -1.48
CA LEU A 65 9.24 3.42 -0.98
C LEU A 65 9.49 4.73 -1.74
N PHE A 66 10.72 4.92 -2.23
CA PHE A 66 11.15 6.10 -2.98
C PHE A 66 11.79 5.67 -4.31
N PRO A 67 11.03 5.04 -5.23
CA PRO A 67 11.55 4.39 -6.43
C PRO A 67 11.88 5.42 -7.52
N ALA A 68 12.77 6.32 -7.22
CA ALA A 68 13.29 7.31 -8.13
C ALA A 68 14.80 7.43 -7.88
N ASP A 69 15.56 7.49 -8.94
CA ASP A 69 16.98 7.77 -8.82
C ASP A 69 17.24 9.22 -8.38
N ASP A 70 18.48 9.52 -8.00
CA ASP A 70 18.90 10.84 -7.52
C ASP A 70 18.61 11.99 -8.51
N GLY A 71 18.30 11.69 -9.75
CA GLY A 71 17.95 12.69 -10.78
C GLY A 71 16.51 13.17 -10.72
N TYR A 72 15.62 12.41 -10.10
CA TYR A 72 14.19 12.70 -10.08
C TYR A 72 13.66 13.19 -8.74
N TRP A 73 14.29 12.87 -7.63
CA TRP A 73 13.90 13.40 -6.34
C TRP A 73 15.03 14.19 -5.69
N SER A 74 14.66 15.12 -4.84
CA SER A 74 15.57 15.94 -4.07
C SER A 74 14.97 16.23 -2.68
N GLY A 75 15.78 16.75 -1.79
CA GLY A 75 15.47 16.87 -0.38
C GLY A 75 16.34 15.92 0.41
N ARG A 76 16.41 16.12 1.72
CA ARG A 76 17.26 15.33 2.62
C ARG A 76 16.45 14.59 3.66
N THR A 77 15.26 15.07 3.95
CA THR A 77 14.38 14.57 5.00
C THR A 77 13.00 14.28 4.41
N LEU A 78 12.17 13.56 5.16
CA LEU A 78 10.79 13.32 4.78
C LEU A 78 10.01 14.63 4.57
N GLY A 79 10.28 15.63 5.43
CA GLY A 79 9.56 16.90 5.40
C GLY A 79 9.96 17.84 4.26
N ASP A 80 11.12 17.64 3.63
CA ASP A 80 11.59 18.50 2.52
C ASP A 80 11.71 17.76 1.19
N LEU A 81 11.16 16.54 1.10
CA LEU A 81 11.16 15.75 -0.13
C LEU A 81 10.51 16.50 -1.29
N ARG A 82 11.12 16.42 -2.45
CA ARG A 82 10.62 16.98 -3.71
C ARG A 82 10.83 15.98 -4.83
N LEU A 83 9.87 15.88 -5.72
CA LEU A 83 9.97 15.08 -6.94
C LEU A 83 9.90 15.99 -8.17
N ALA A 84 10.65 15.64 -9.22
CA ALA A 84 10.51 16.28 -10.51
C ALA A 84 9.07 16.17 -11.01
N PHE A 85 8.55 17.23 -11.59
CA PHE A 85 7.17 17.36 -12.08
C PHE A 85 6.06 17.49 -11.04
N TYR A 86 6.33 17.23 -9.76
CA TYR A 86 5.36 17.43 -8.69
C TYR A 86 5.65 18.75 -7.97
N SER A 87 4.78 19.74 -8.17
CA SER A 87 4.96 21.08 -7.64
C SER A 87 4.54 21.22 -6.17
N HIS A 88 3.74 20.28 -5.67
CA HIS A 88 3.25 20.25 -4.31
C HIS A 88 3.33 18.83 -3.75
N ILE A 89 3.94 18.72 -2.59
CA ILE A 89 4.09 17.50 -1.82
C ILE A 89 3.68 17.84 -0.39
N ASP A 90 2.75 17.08 0.16
CA ASP A 90 2.32 17.25 1.54
C ASP A 90 3.20 16.38 2.47
N PRO A 91 4.02 16.99 3.33
CA PRO A 91 4.86 16.24 4.25
C PRO A 91 4.06 15.40 5.26
N ASP A 92 2.89 15.88 5.68
CA ASP A 92 2.06 15.16 6.65
C ASP A 92 1.49 13.87 6.01
N GLU A 93 1.11 13.92 4.75
CA GLU A 93 0.68 12.75 3.99
C GLU A 93 1.82 11.76 3.78
N THR A 94 3.02 12.25 3.47
CA THR A 94 4.23 11.40 3.36
C THR A 94 4.51 10.67 4.67
N LEU A 95 4.43 11.36 5.81
CA LEU A 95 4.61 10.78 7.14
C LEU A 95 3.54 9.74 7.46
N ASP A 96 2.29 10.04 7.14
CA ASP A 96 1.16 9.15 7.36
C ASP A 96 1.32 7.84 6.58
N ILE A 97 1.76 7.91 5.33
CA ILE A 97 2.05 6.73 4.49
C ILE A 97 3.15 5.86 5.10
N VAL A 98 4.32 6.44 5.38
CA VAL A 98 5.46 5.65 5.86
C VAL A 98 5.21 5.07 7.25
N ASN A 99 4.54 5.81 8.13
CA ASN A 99 4.20 5.34 9.47
C ASN A 99 3.11 4.26 9.44
N THR A 100 2.12 4.38 8.56
CA THR A 100 1.11 3.33 8.36
C THR A 100 1.75 2.03 7.88
N LEU A 101 2.62 2.09 6.88
CA LEU A 101 3.32 0.90 6.36
C LEU A 101 4.25 0.31 7.42
N LYS A 102 5.00 1.15 8.16
CA LYS A 102 5.88 0.70 9.25
C LYS A 102 5.10 -0.02 10.34
N ALA A 103 4.02 0.58 10.84
CA ALA A 103 3.21 -0.01 11.90
C ALA A 103 2.63 -1.37 11.49
N ARG A 104 2.17 -1.50 10.25
CA ARG A 104 1.68 -2.78 9.72
C ARG A 104 2.79 -3.82 9.59
N ALA A 105 3.95 -3.46 9.06
CA ALA A 105 5.09 -4.36 8.96
C ALA A 105 5.55 -4.84 10.36
N GLN A 106 5.60 -3.96 11.34
CA GLN A 106 5.94 -4.29 12.72
C GLN A 106 4.88 -5.17 13.41
N SER A 107 3.62 -5.07 13.02
CA SER A 107 2.56 -5.99 13.48
C SER A 107 2.64 -7.39 12.86
N GLY A 108 3.57 -7.60 11.94
CA GLY A 108 3.77 -8.87 11.22
C GLY A 108 2.92 -9.00 9.95
N GLU A 109 2.29 -7.93 9.49
CA GLU A 109 1.60 -7.93 8.21
C GLU A 109 2.61 -7.85 7.05
N THR A 110 2.35 -8.60 5.98
CA THR A 110 3.09 -8.42 4.73
C THR A 110 2.56 -7.18 4.01
N VAL A 111 3.40 -6.17 3.88
CA VAL A 111 3.06 -4.88 3.23
C VAL A 111 3.65 -4.74 1.84
N PHE A 112 4.54 -5.64 1.44
CA PHE A 112 5.15 -5.67 0.12
C PHE A 112 5.18 -7.09 -0.43
N TYR A 113 4.89 -7.23 -1.72
CA TYR A 113 4.89 -8.49 -2.44
C TYR A 113 5.73 -8.40 -3.70
N ASP A 114 6.67 -9.31 -3.83
CA ASP A 114 7.35 -9.57 -5.09
C ASP A 114 6.37 -10.17 -6.11
N ILE A 115 6.32 -9.60 -7.31
CA ILE A 115 5.48 -10.13 -8.39
C ILE A 115 6.26 -11.03 -9.35
N TYR A 116 7.57 -11.05 -9.24
CA TYR A 116 8.46 -11.90 -10.02
C TYR A 116 9.21 -12.87 -9.11
N THR A 117 9.42 -14.09 -9.63
CA THR A 117 10.20 -15.12 -8.93
C THR A 117 11.69 -14.80 -8.91
N ALA A 118 12.43 -15.42 -8.01
CA ALA A 118 13.89 -15.28 -7.96
C ALA A 118 14.58 -15.71 -9.28
N GLU A 119 14.02 -16.71 -9.99
CA GLU A 119 14.52 -17.14 -11.30
C GLU A 119 14.29 -16.06 -12.37
N GLU A 120 13.11 -15.44 -12.40
CA GLU A 120 12.79 -14.35 -13.32
C GLU A 120 13.66 -13.12 -13.08
N LYS A 121 13.95 -12.79 -11.80
CA LYS A 121 14.85 -11.71 -11.41
C LYS A 121 16.31 -12.02 -11.79
N ALA A 122 16.75 -13.25 -11.62
CA ALA A 122 18.10 -13.67 -12.04
C ALA A 122 18.29 -13.60 -13.57
N ALA A 123 17.21 -13.83 -14.33
CA ALA A 123 17.23 -13.73 -15.80
C ALA A 123 17.13 -12.27 -16.29
N ASP A 124 16.49 -11.41 -15.53
CA ASP A 124 16.26 -9.99 -15.83
C ASP A 124 16.35 -9.20 -14.50
N PRO A 125 17.54 -8.69 -14.15
CA PRO A 125 17.78 -8.00 -12.87
C PRO A 125 16.92 -6.75 -12.66
N ASP A 126 16.46 -6.09 -13.73
CA ASP A 126 15.59 -4.92 -13.59
C ASP A 126 14.27 -5.25 -12.89
N LYS A 127 13.89 -6.54 -12.85
CA LYS A 127 12.72 -7.03 -12.11
C LYS A 127 12.88 -6.99 -10.59
N GLU A 128 14.09 -6.78 -10.06
CA GLU A 128 14.31 -6.57 -8.64
C GLU A 128 13.72 -5.25 -8.13
N ASP A 129 13.53 -4.29 -9.04
CA ASP A 129 12.99 -2.97 -8.75
C ASP A 129 11.48 -2.87 -9.01
N THR A 130 10.76 -3.98 -8.87
CA THR A 130 9.30 -4.07 -9.06
C THR A 130 8.63 -4.73 -7.86
N GLY A 131 7.34 -4.49 -7.71
CA GLY A 131 6.50 -5.17 -6.72
C GLY A 131 5.26 -4.38 -6.35
N LEU A 132 4.51 -4.92 -5.42
CA LEU A 132 3.25 -4.36 -4.94
C LEU A 132 3.34 -4.00 -3.46
N PHE A 133 3.16 -2.72 -3.14
CA PHE A 133 2.80 -2.32 -1.77
C PHE A 133 1.32 -2.54 -1.55
N PHE A 134 0.97 -3.19 -0.45
CA PHE A 134 -0.40 -3.51 -0.12
C PHE A 134 -0.92 -2.68 1.04
N PHE A 135 -1.86 -1.82 0.75
CA PHE A 135 -2.67 -1.05 1.69
C PHE A 135 -3.97 -1.82 1.93
N ARG A 136 -3.96 -2.64 2.97
CA ARG A 136 -5.07 -3.55 3.28
C ARG A 136 -6.30 -2.78 3.75
N GLY A 137 -7.47 -3.10 3.18
CA GLY A 137 -8.78 -2.64 3.60
C GLY A 137 -9.52 -3.69 4.44
N GLU A 138 -10.83 -3.81 4.23
CA GLU A 138 -11.64 -4.84 4.85
C GLU A 138 -11.36 -6.22 4.23
N PRO A 139 -11.41 -7.30 5.02
CA PRO A 139 -11.26 -8.65 4.49
C PRO A 139 -12.29 -8.94 3.39
N ASP A 140 -11.85 -9.62 2.34
CA ASP A 140 -12.65 -10.00 1.18
C ASP A 140 -13.33 -8.81 0.45
N ALA A 141 -12.84 -7.60 0.67
CA ALA A 141 -13.26 -6.45 -0.11
C ALA A 141 -12.64 -6.48 -1.51
N ARG A 142 -13.29 -5.81 -2.46
CA ARG A 142 -12.76 -5.59 -3.80
C ARG A 142 -11.45 -4.83 -3.76
N PHE A 143 -10.68 -4.92 -4.84
CA PHE A 143 -9.38 -4.29 -4.87
C PHE A 143 -9.22 -3.23 -5.96
N ALA A 144 -8.23 -2.39 -5.75
CA ALA A 144 -7.75 -1.41 -6.70
C ALA A 144 -6.23 -1.57 -6.91
N VAL A 145 -5.73 -1.30 -8.12
CA VAL A 145 -4.30 -1.14 -8.37
C VAL A 145 -4.03 0.31 -8.74
N CYS A 146 -3.21 0.97 -7.93
CA CYS A 146 -2.81 2.36 -8.09
C CYS A 146 -1.45 2.45 -8.77
N ASN A 147 -1.36 3.22 -9.85
CA ASN A 147 -0.19 3.34 -10.69
C ASN A 147 0.26 4.80 -10.72
N ALA A 148 1.46 5.07 -10.23
CA ALA A 148 1.98 6.42 -10.17
C ALA A 148 2.39 6.95 -11.54
N GLY A 149 2.40 8.27 -11.68
CA GLY A 149 3.07 8.96 -12.77
C GLY A 149 4.58 8.94 -12.63
N GLY A 150 5.27 9.58 -13.60
CA GLY A 150 6.73 9.67 -13.66
C GLY A 150 7.25 9.54 -15.09
N ALA A 151 6.41 9.85 -16.08
CA ALA A 151 6.76 9.86 -17.52
C ALA A 151 7.33 8.53 -18.05
N PHE A 152 7.06 7.39 -17.38
CA PHE A 152 7.67 6.08 -17.60
C PHE A 152 9.21 6.09 -17.44
N ALA A 153 9.76 7.07 -16.76
CA ALA A 153 11.18 7.17 -16.46
C ALA A 153 11.49 6.84 -15.00
N TYR A 154 10.54 7.09 -14.11
CA TYR A 154 10.57 6.73 -12.69
C TYR A 154 9.15 6.50 -12.18
N VAL A 155 9.00 6.07 -10.94
CA VAL A 155 7.70 5.85 -10.29
C VAL A 155 7.53 6.82 -9.13
N GLY A 156 6.64 7.80 -9.26
CA GLY A 156 6.37 8.80 -8.23
C GLY A 156 5.46 8.28 -7.10
N ALA A 157 5.69 7.07 -6.61
CA ALA A 157 4.76 6.34 -5.76
C ALA A 157 4.35 7.11 -4.51
N MET A 158 5.32 7.70 -3.79
CA MET A 158 5.09 8.39 -2.52
C MET A 158 4.12 9.57 -2.64
N HIS A 159 4.00 10.18 -3.80
CA HIS A 159 3.18 11.38 -4.01
C HIS A 159 2.01 11.19 -4.96
N ASP A 160 1.82 9.97 -5.46
CA ASP A 160 0.79 9.67 -6.44
C ASP A 160 0.03 8.38 -6.07
N SER A 161 0.62 7.19 -6.26
CA SER A 161 -0.10 5.94 -6.03
C SER A 161 -0.30 5.60 -4.55
N PHE A 162 0.66 5.91 -3.66
CA PHE A 162 0.53 5.62 -2.23
C PHE A 162 -0.58 6.42 -1.54
N PRO A 163 -0.72 7.74 -1.76
CA PRO A 163 -1.85 8.50 -1.23
C PRO A 163 -3.20 7.88 -1.60
N HIS A 164 -3.37 7.54 -2.88
CA HIS A 164 -4.61 6.92 -3.36
C HIS A 164 -4.84 5.55 -2.73
N ALA A 165 -3.80 4.71 -2.63
CA ALA A 165 -3.92 3.39 -2.04
C ALA A 165 -4.24 3.46 -0.54
N LEU A 166 -3.62 4.40 0.19
CA LEU A 166 -3.91 4.63 1.60
C LEU A 166 -5.35 5.07 1.81
N GLU A 167 -5.82 6.04 1.04
CA GLU A 167 -7.19 6.55 1.16
C GLU A 167 -8.23 5.49 0.80
N LEU A 168 -8.03 4.72 -0.27
CA LEU A 168 -8.88 3.59 -0.62
C LEU A 168 -8.95 2.55 0.50
N SER A 169 -7.82 2.26 1.15
CA SER A 169 -7.78 1.31 2.25
C SER A 169 -8.59 1.80 3.46
N ARG A 170 -8.57 3.10 3.75
CA ARG A 170 -9.37 3.74 4.79
C ARG A 170 -10.88 3.67 4.51
N HIS A 171 -11.24 3.62 3.23
CA HIS A 171 -12.61 3.40 2.79
C HIS A 171 -13.00 1.91 2.69
N GLY A 172 -12.15 1.01 3.17
CA GLY A 172 -12.41 -0.42 3.25
C GLY A 172 -12.07 -1.22 1.98
N TYR A 173 -11.55 -0.59 0.92
CA TYR A 173 -11.09 -1.29 -0.27
C TYR A 173 -9.67 -1.83 -0.07
N ASN A 174 -9.38 -2.99 -0.60
CA ASN A 174 -8.00 -3.45 -0.69
C ASN A 174 -7.30 -2.69 -1.81
N ALA A 175 -6.16 -2.06 -1.54
CA ALA A 175 -5.48 -1.24 -2.53
C ALA A 175 -4.01 -1.64 -2.66
N PHE A 176 -3.56 -1.80 -3.89
CA PHE A 176 -2.19 -2.12 -4.22
C PHE A 176 -1.56 -0.94 -4.96
N ALA A 177 -0.36 -0.56 -4.58
CA ALA A 177 0.42 0.43 -5.32
C ALA A 177 1.57 -0.29 -6.03
N LEU A 178 1.59 -0.21 -7.35
CA LEU A 178 2.58 -0.86 -8.18
C LEU A 178 3.85 -0.02 -8.30
N ILE A 179 4.97 -0.63 -8.02
CA ILE A 179 6.29 -0.18 -8.44
C ILE A 179 6.63 -0.93 -9.72
N TYR A 180 6.84 -0.19 -10.81
CA TYR A 180 7.02 -0.75 -12.14
C TYR A 180 8.35 -0.29 -12.76
N ARG A 181 8.88 -1.08 -13.71
CA ARG A 181 10.11 -0.75 -14.42
C ARG A 181 9.91 0.40 -15.39
N PRO A 182 10.93 1.23 -15.66
CA PRO A 182 10.89 2.26 -16.68
C PRO A 182 10.52 1.72 -18.08
N GLY A 183 9.86 2.54 -18.88
CA GLY A 183 9.40 2.20 -20.22
C GLY A 183 7.90 1.87 -20.28
N ALA A 184 7.18 2.44 -21.24
CA ALA A 184 5.72 2.32 -21.30
C ALA A 184 5.25 0.88 -21.51
N GLN A 185 5.90 0.12 -22.39
CA GLN A 185 5.56 -1.29 -22.63
C GLN A 185 5.88 -2.14 -21.40
N THR A 186 7.07 -2.00 -20.84
CA THR A 186 7.55 -2.73 -19.67
C THR A 186 6.65 -2.46 -18.46
N ALA A 187 6.27 -1.21 -18.23
CA ALA A 187 5.36 -0.83 -17.16
C ALA A 187 3.98 -1.49 -17.29
N CYS A 188 3.45 -1.59 -18.53
CA CYS A 188 2.20 -2.31 -18.77
C CYS A 188 2.34 -3.84 -18.57
N GLU A 189 3.48 -4.41 -18.90
CA GLU A 189 3.79 -5.82 -18.61
C GLU A 189 3.85 -6.08 -17.12
N ASP A 190 4.47 -5.17 -16.35
CA ASP A 190 4.51 -5.25 -14.88
C ASP A 190 3.11 -5.11 -14.27
N LEU A 191 2.27 -4.21 -14.80
CA LEU A 191 0.89 -4.09 -14.34
C LEU A 191 0.06 -5.33 -14.67
N ALA A 192 0.23 -5.91 -15.86
CA ALA A 192 -0.43 -7.19 -16.21
C ALA A 192 0.01 -8.31 -15.26
N ARG A 193 1.32 -8.41 -14.98
CA ARG A 193 1.87 -9.37 -14.02
C ARG A 193 1.33 -9.15 -12.62
N ALA A 194 1.22 -7.91 -12.16
CA ALA A 194 0.67 -7.55 -10.86
C ALA A 194 -0.81 -7.99 -10.70
N ILE A 195 -1.62 -7.76 -11.74
CA ILE A 195 -3.02 -8.17 -11.74
C ILE A 195 -3.11 -9.71 -11.64
N ILE A 196 -2.31 -10.45 -12.44
CA ILE A 196 -2.27 -11.91 -12.39
C ILE A 196 -1.86 -12.39 -11.01
N PHE A 197 -0.81 -11.81 -10.43
CA PHE A 197 -0.37 -12.14 -9.07
C PHE A 197 -1.51 -11.99 -8.05
N ILE A 198 -2.28 -10.90 -8.11
CA ILE A 198 -3.39 -10.67 -7.19
C ILE A 198 -4.50 -11.72 -7.39
N PHE A 199 -4.81 -12.08 -8.64
CA PHE A 199 -5.81 -13.12 -8.92
C PHE A 199 -5.36 -14.51 -8.42
N ASP A 200 -4.11 -14.88 -8.65
CA ASP A 200 -3.55 -16.17 -8.25
C ASP A 200 -3.47 -16.32 -6.72
N HIS A 201 -3.27 -15.21 -6.00
CA HIS A 201 -3.11 -15.18 -4.55
C HIS A 201 -4.33 -14.59 -3.82
N ALA A 202 -5.49 -14.47 -4.49
CA ALA A 202 -6.66 -13.76 -3.97
C ALA A 202 -7.09 -14.25 -2.58
N GLY A 203 -7.08 -15.56 -2.36
CA GLY A 203 -7.45 -16.16 -1.07
C GLY A 203 -6.45 -15.85 0.04
N GLU A 204 -5.15 -15.82 -0.25
CA GLU A 204 -4.09 -15.46 0.68
C GLU A 204 -4.12 -13.95 1.00
N LEU A 205 -4.33 -13.14 -0.02
CA LEU A 205 -4.45 -11.69 0.10
C LEU A 205 -5.76 -11.26 0.79
N GLY A 206 -6.79 -12.11 0.81
CA GLY A 206 -8.12 -11.80 1.32
C GLY A 206 -8.82 -10.75 0.48
N VAL A 207 -8.81 -10.89 -0.85
CA VAL A 207 -9.39 -9.93 -1.79
C VAL A 207 -10.48 -10.55 -2.66
N ASP A 208 -11.53 -9.79 -2.97
CA ASP A 208 -12.57 -10.16 -3.93
C ASP A 208 -12.14 -9.75 -5.34
N THR A 209 -11.94 -10.75 -6.21
CA THR A 209 -11.59 -10.57 -7.63
C THR A 209 -12.78 -10.45 -8.56
N SER A 210 -14.00 -10.47 -8.06
CA SER A 210 -15.22 -10.37 -8.89
C SER A 210 -15.32 -9.05 -9.67
N CYS A 211 -14.69 -8.00 -9.16
CA CYS A 211 -14.59 -6.70 -9.80
C CYS A 211 -13.43 -5.90 -9.16
N TYR A 212 -12.58 -5.30 -9.97
CA TYR A 212 -11.48 -4.47 -9.52
C TYR A 212 -11.41 -3.16 -10.32
N SER A 213 -10.59 -2.22 -9.87
CA SER A 213 -10.37 -0.95 -10.57
C SER A 213 -8.90 -0.67 -10.76
N LEU A 214 -8.58 0.07 -11.84
CA LEU A 214 -7.24 0.57 -12.12
C LEU A 214 -7.23 2.09 -11.97
N TRP A 215 -6.31 2.58 -11.15
CA TRP A 215 -6.12 3.99 -10.87
C TRP A 215 -4.76 4.44 -11.38
N GLY A 216 -4.67 5.67 -11.84
CA GLY A 216 -3.36 6.19 -12.16
C GLY A 216 -3.33 7.67 -12.46
N GLY A 217 -2.15 8.28 -12.24
CA GLY A 217 -1.81 9.63 -12.61
C GLY A 217 -0.84 9.65 -13.79
N SER A 218 -0.97 10.59 -14.72
CA SER A 218 -0.03 10.80 -15.85
C SER A 218 0.30 9.49 -16.58
N ALA A 219 1.56 9.03 -16.56
CA ALA A 219 1.99 7.75 -17.12
C ALA A 219 1.18 6.57 -16.55
N GLY A 220 0.94 6.55 -15.24
CA GLY A 220 0.15 5.51 -14.57
C GLY A 220 -1.31 5.49 -15.05
N ALA A 221 -1.88 6.65 -15.36
CA ALA A 221 -3.23 6.72 -15.93
C ALA A 221 -3.29 6.11 -17.34
N ARG A 222 -2.23 6.30 -18.14
CA ARG A 222 -2.12 5.64 -19.45
C ARG A 222 -2.01 4.13 -19.32
N MET A 223 -1.21 3.64 -18.38
CA MET A 223 -1.13 2.20 -18.07
C MET A 223 -2.51 1.65 -17.70
N ALA A 224 -3.20 2.32 -16.78
CA ALA A 224 -4.53 1.92 -16.33
C ALA A 224 -5.53 1.87 -17.50
N ALA A 225 -5.50 2.87 -18.37
CA ALA A 225 -6.36 2.94 -19.56
C ALA A 225 -6.04 1.83 -20.57
N TRP A 226 -4.76 1.63 -20.89
CA TRP A 226 -4.35 0.59 -21.84
C TRP A 226 -4.69 -0.82 -21.34
N LEU A 227 -4.45 -1.12 -20.06
CA LEU A 227 -4.85 -2.40 -19.49
C LEU A 227 -6.38 -2.55 -19.44
N GLY A 228 -7.09 -1.47 -19.18
CA GLY A 228 -8.56 -1.43 -19.26
C GLY A 228 -9.08 -1.75 -20.65
N SER A 229 -8.51 -1.13 -21.69
CA SER A 229 -8.93 -1.28 -23.07
C SER A 229 -8.49 -2.61 -23.70
N TYR A 230 -7.24 -3.03 -23.47
CA TYR A 230 -6.64 -4.17 -24.16
C TYR A 230 -6.59 -5.45 -23.32
N GLY A 231 -6.71 -5.35 -21.99
CA GLY A 231 -6.60 -6.49 -21.07
C GLY A 231 -5.17 -6.94 -20.82
N THR A 232 -5.00 -7.83 -19.84
CA THR A 232 -3.69 -8.36 -19.41
C THR A 232 -3.00 -9.19 -20.49
N ALA A 233 -3.76 -9.93 -21.31
CA ALA A 233 -3.20 -10.75 -22.39
C ALA A 233 -2.46 -9.94 -23.46
N ALA A 234 -2.84 -8.68 -23.70
CA ALA A 234 -2.14 -7.81 -24.64
C ALA A 234 -0.71 -7.42 -24.17
N PHE A 235 -0.43 -7.60 -22.88
CA PHE A 235 0.84 -7.27 -22.25
C PHE A 235 1.56 -8.52 -21.68
N GLY A 236 1.37 -9.66 -22.33
CA GLY A 236 2.09 -10.89 -22.03
C GLY A 236 1.57 -11.68 -20.83
N GLY A 237 0.41 -11.30 -20.28
CA GLY A 237 -0.24 -12.00 -19.18
C GLY A 237 -1.32 -12.98 -19.63
N ASP A 238 -2.00 -13.60 -18.67
CA ASP A 238 -3.18 -14.42 -18.90
C ASP A 238 -4.39 -13.55 -19.27
N ASP A 239 -5.38 -14.16 -19.94
CA ASP A 239 -6.63 -13.47 -20.30
C ASP A 239 -7.58 -13.41 -19.09
N LEU A 240 -7.38 -12.41 -18.25
CA LEU A 240 -8.20 -12.16 -17.07
C LEU A 240 -9.37 -11.21 -17.37
N PRO A 241 -10.41 -11.20 -16.50
CA PRO A 241 -11.47 -10.20 -16.58
C PRO A 241 -10.90 -8.78 -16.59
N ARG A 242 -11.50 -7.91 -17.42
CA ARG A 242 -11.12 -6.49 -17.44
C ARG A 242 -11.58 -5.79 -16.16
N PRO A 243 -10.95 -4.65 -15.78
CA PRO A 243 -11.40 -3.89 -14.62
C PRO A 243 -12.83 -3.39 -14.79
N GLY A 244 -13.55 -3.29 -13.69
CA GLY A 244 -14.90 -2.72 -13.67
C GLY A 244 -14.92 -1.20 -13.78
N ALA A 245 -13.76 -0.53 -13.54
CA ALA A 245 -13.57 0.90 -13.70
C ALA A 245 -12.11 1.26 -13.89
N VAL A 246 -11.87 2.37 -14.61
CA VAL A 246 -10.56 3.02 -14.73
C VAL A 246 -10.66 4.46 -14.25
N ILE A 247 -9.72 4.90 -13.43
CA ILE A 247 -9.61 6.26 -12.94
C ILE A 247 -8.32 6.88 -13.46
N MET A 248 -8.46 7.90 -14.29
CA MET A 248 -7.37 8.62 -14.93
C MET A 248 -7.25 10.03 -14.38
N GLN A 249 -6.04 10.39 -13.96
CA GLN A 249 -5.75 11.72 -13.43
C GLN A 249 -4.65 12.38 -14.25
N TYR A 250 -4.82 13.65 -14.54
CA TYR A 250 -3.89 14.57 -15.23
C TYR A 250 -3.12 13.90 -16.38
N THR A 251 -3.85 13.29 -17.32
CA THR A 251 -3.29 12.77 -18.56
C THR A 251 -4.24 12.97 -19.72
N GLY A 252 -3.65 13.17 -20.91
CA GLY A 252 -4.36 13.12 -22.19
C GLY A 252 -4.28 11.71 -22.78
N LEU A 253 -5.40 11.12 -23.07
CA LEU A 253 -5.55 9.90 -23.85
C LEU A 253 -6.82 10.03 -24.69
N ASN A 254 -6.71 9.91 -26.00
CA ASN A 254 -7.80 10.02 -26.96
C ASN A 254 -8.05 8.72 -27.76
N GLU A 255 -7.39 7.63 -27.37
CA GLU A 255 -7.62 6.29 -27.87
C GLU A 255 -8.66 5.61 -26.96
N TYR A 256 -9.88 5.46 -27.42
CA TYR A 256 -10.95 4.83 -26.67
C TYR A 256 -11.90 4.05 -27.58
N SER A 257 -12.60 3.08 -27.01
CA SER A 257 -13.56 2.23 -27.71
C SER A 257 -14.84 2.05 -26.88
N PRO A 258 -15.96 1.64 -27.52
CA PRO A 258 -17.18 1.31 -26.78
C PRO A 258 -17.06 0.14 -25.81
N GLU A 259 -16.03 -0.69 -25.97
CA GLU A 259 -15.76 -1.84 -25.10
C GLU A 259 -14.88 -1.49 -23.89
N ASP A 260 -14.41 -0.26 -23.81
CA ASP A 260 -13.60 0.18 -22.66
C ASP A 260 -14.43 0.16 -21.37
N PRO A 261 -13.84 -0.15 -20.23
CA PRO A 261 -14.54 -0.09 -18.96
C PRO A 261 -14.99 1.34 -18.64
N PRO A 262 -15.99 1.52 -17.78
CA PRO A 262 -16.35 2.83 -17.26
C PRO A 262 -15.13 3.59 -16.77
N THR A 263 -14.90 4.79 -17.32
CA THR A 263 -13.70 5.56 -17.06
C THR A 263 -14.04 6.93 -16.50
N PHE A 264 -13.45 7.25 -15.34
CA PHE A 264 -13.47 8.59 -14.77
C PHE A 264 -12.17 9.31 -15.14
N VAL A 265 -12.27 10.54 -15.61
CA VAL A 265 -11.11 11.35 -15.98
C VAL A 265 -11.17 12.67 -15.24
N CYS A 266 -10.07 13.08 -14.61
CA CYS A 266 -9.88 14.43 -14.08
C CYS A 266 -8.57 15.02 -14.55
N VAL A 267 -8.60 16.31 -14.90
CA VAL A 267 -7.46 17.09 -15.36
C VAL A 267 -7.64 18.54 -14.95
N GLY A 268 -6.55 19.22 -14.62
CA GLY A 268 -6.58 20.65 -14.34
C GLY A 268 -6.90 21.45 -15.59
N ASP A 269 -7.67 22.53 -15.47
CA ASP A 269 -8.04 23.43 -16.57
C ASP A 269 -6.85 24.24 -17.12
N ALA A 270 -5.75 24.28 -16.37
CA ALA A 270 -4.48 24.91 -16.75
C ALA A 270 -3.33 23.91 -16.92
N ASP A 271 -3.64 22.61 -17.01
CA ASP A 271 -2.64 21.58 -17.25
C ASP A 271 -2.12 21.70 -18.69
N GLY A 272 -0.82 21.99 -18.83
CA GLY A 272 -0.15 22.11 -20.14
C GLY A 272 0.53 20.83 -20.63
N ILE A 273 0.40 19.72 -19.87
CA ILE A 273 1.03 18.44 -20.16
C ILE A 273 -0.03 17.40 -20.61
N ALA A 274 -1.23 17.46 -20.06
CA ALA A 274 -2.35 16.56 -20.36
C ALA A 274 -3.07 16.91 -21.66
#